data_222142dd3c5939a0d319d436f47fa897
#
_entry.id   222142dd3c5939a0d319d436f47fa897
#
_cell.length_a   1.000
_cell.length_b   1.000
_cell.length_c   1.000
_cell.angle_alpha   90.00
_cell.angle_beta   90.00
_cell.angle_gamma   90.00
#
_symmetry.space_group_name_H-M   'P 1'
#
loop_
_entity.id
_entity.type
_entity.pdbx_description
1 polymer ?
#
loop_
_entity_poly.entity_id
_entity_poly.type
_entity_poly.pdbx_seq_one_letter_code
_entity_poly.pdbx_strand_id
1 'polypeptide(L)'
;MTASLTRIATIALSLSFSIAAPIALAQENKAEAASDGSVTGNPPADHPFAKVKPGMKFEEALAILGKPTSERAYCTGKHHIPFYFGRDRALTEYYYKDQGVVVFYTEANIYGWSRVKSCSPKAPFELGEVHYNPNEAGVAPKEGVERPKTPAEAPK
;
A
#
# COMPACT_ATOMS: atom_id res chain seq x y z
N MET A 1 62.36 57.89 -25.90
CA MET A 1 62.45 58.87 -24.83
C MET A 1 61.46 58.51 -23.75
N THR A 2 61.96 58.46 -22.55
CA THR A 2 61.30 58.37 -21.23
C THR A 2 60.54 57.08 -20.93
N ALA A 3 61.27 56.27 -20.17
CA ALA A 3 60.73 55.15 -19.34
C ALA A 3 59.89 55.68 -18.18
N SER A 4 58.92 54.95 -17.78
CA SER A 4 58.30 55.07 -16.46
C SER A 4 58.06 53.68 -15.86
N LEU A 5 58.83 53.37 -14.84
CA LEU A 5 58.64 52.20 -13.96
C LEU A 5 57.41 52.44 -13.06
N THR A 6 56.51 51.51 -13.02
CA THR A 6 55.48 51.47 -11.97
C THR A 6 55.54 50.12 -11.27
N ARG A 7 55.65 50.17 -9.97
CA ARG A 7 55.89 49.10 -9.03
C ARG A 7 54.72 48.12 -8.94
N ILE A 8 55.05 46.82 -8.94
CA ILE A 8 54.16 45.71 -8.68
C ILE A 8 53.98 45.60 -7.17
N ALA A 9 52.76 45.79 -6.72
CA ALA A 9 52.35 45.43 -5.34
C ALA A 9 51.73 44.05 -5.36
N THR A 10 52.42 43.07 -4.81
CA THR A 10 51.94 41.71 -4.58
C THR A 10 50.97 41.70 -3.40
N ILE A 11 49.70 41.53 -3.65
CA ILE A 11 48.70 41.25 -2.63
C ILE A 11 48.52 39.74 -2.58
N ALA A 12 48.99 39.13 -1.50
CA ALA A 12 48.75 37.73 -1.19
C ALA A 12 47.31 37.58 -0.69
N LEU A 13 46.46 37.03 -1.54
CA LEU A 13 45.09 36.69 -1.19
C LEU A 13 45.05 35.23 -0.68
N SER A 14 44.99 35.08 0.62
CA SER A 14 44.83 33.78 1.29
C SER A 14 43.39 33.26 1.00
N LEU A 15 43.29 32.27 0.12
CA LEU A 15 42.04 31.52 -0.10
C LEU A 15 41.83 30.59 1.12
N SER A 16 40.93 30.98 2.01
CA SER A 16 40.38 30.09 3.00
C SER A 16 39.38 29.15 2.30
N PHE A 17 39.80 27.90 2.11
CA PHE A 17 38.97 26.85 1.55
C PHE A 17 38.02 26.36 2.66
N SER A 18 36.81 26.94 2.75
CA SER A 18 35.76 26.43 3.60
C SER A 18 35.20 25.15 2.97
N ILE A 19 35.53 24.01 3.57
CA ILE A 19 34.94 22.73 3.25
C ILE A 19 33.49 22.78 3.78
N ALA A 20 32.54 23.11 2.91
CA ALA A 20 31.12 22.88 3.17
C ALA A 20 30.88 21.38 3.09
N ALA A 21 30.72 20.73 4.25
CA ALA A 21 30.21 19.37 4.31
C ALA A 21 28.83 19.36 3.69
N PRO A 22 28.49 18.40 2.78
CA PRO A 22 27.12 18.22 2.34
C PRO A 22 26.31 17.79 3.56
N ILE A 23 25.36 18.62 3.96
CA ILE A 23 24.28 18.21 4.84
C ILE A 23 23.50 17.17 4.04
N ALA A 24 23.75 15.90 4.32
CA ALA A 24 22.86 14.85 3.92
C ALA A 24 21.51 15.17 4.56
N LEU A 25 20.58 15.69 3.77
CA LEU A 25 19.17 15.69 4.10
C LEU A 25 18.81 14.22 4.26
N ALA A 26 18.86 13.74 5.51
CA ALA A 26 18.15 12.55 5.88
C ALA A 26 16.69 12.84 5.49
N GLN A 27 16.26 12.23 4.37
CA GLN A 27 14.84 12.09 4.12
C GLN A 27 14.32 11.31 5.34
N GLU A 28 13.70 12.04 6.24
CA GLU A 28 12.76 11.44 7.16
C GLU A 28 11.76 10.71 6.27
N ASN A 29 11.97 9.41 6.11
CA ASN A 29 10.92 8.50 5.77
C ASN A 29 9.90 8.67 6.89
N LYS A 30 8.97 9.62 6.68
CA LYS A 30 7.75 9.71 7.44
C LYS A 30 7.21 8.26 7.45
N ALA A 31 7.33 7.63 8.60
CA ALA A 31 6.76 6.32 8.83
C ALA A 31 5.29 6.46 8.45
N GLU A 32 4.99 6.02 7.25
CA GLU A 32 3.63 5.89 6.77
C GLU A 32 2.96 5.00 7.79
N ALA A 33 1.93 5.54 8.40
CA ALA A 33 1.19 4.88 9.47
C ALA A 33 0.98 3.44 9.06
N ALA A 34 1.48 2.52 9.87
CA ALA A 34 1.45 1.10 9.61
C ALA A 34 0.04 0.74 9.15
N SER A 35 -0.11 0.48 7.87
CA SER A 35 -1.35 -0.09 7.36
C SER A 35 -1.49 -1.42 8.08
N ASP A 36 -2.63 -1.64 8.71
CA ASP A 36 -2.97 -2.86 9.46
C ASP A 36 -3.08 -4.09 8.52
N GLY A 37 -2.42 -4.01 7.39
CA GLY A 37 -2.45 -4.96 6.31
C GLY A 37 -1.32 -5.97 6.38
N SER A 38 -1.58 -7.17 5.88
CA SER A 38 -0.64 -8.28 5.86
C SER A 38 -0.29 -8.72 4.43
N VAL A 39 0.94 -9.23 4.28
CA VAL A 39 1.37 -9.92 3.06
C VAL A 39 1.72 -11.34 3.44
N THR A 40 1.07 -12.31 2.81
CA THR A 40 1.34 -13.73 3.01
C THR A 40 1.79 -14.40 1.72
N GLY A 41 2.61 -15.43 1.84
CA GLY A 41 3.28 -16.07 0.71
C GLY A 41 4.57 -15.34 0.32
N ASN A 42 5.26 -15.90 -0.67
CA ASN A 42 6.54 -15.37 -1.16
C ASN A 42 6.52 -15.29 -2.70
N PRO A 43 5.91 -14.25 -3.27
CA PRO A 43 5.89 -14.08 -4.71
C PRO A 43 7.30 -13.82 -5.27
N PRO A 44 7.64 -14.29 -6.49
CA PRO A 44 8.86 -13.90 -7.18
C PRO A 44 8.97 -12.39 -7.31
N ALA A 45 10.20 -11.85 -7.30
CA ALA A 45 10.41 -10.39 -7.24
C ALA A 45 9.85 -9.61 -8.46
N ASP A 46 9.77 -10.25 -9.61
CA ASP A 46 9.20 -9.70 -10.85
C ASP A 46 7.68 -9.88 -10.96
N HIS A 47 7.09 -10.71 -10.07
CA HIS A 47 5.66 -10.98 -10.06
C HIS A 47 4.83 -9.75 -9.67
N PRO A 48 3.64 -9.50 -10.25
CA PRO A 48 2.77 -8.38 -9.88
C PRO A 48 2.45 -8.30 -8.38
N PHE A 49 2.23 -9.44 -7.72
CA PHE A 49 1.97 -9.52 -6.28
C PHE A 49 3.13 -9.06 -5.39
N ALA A 50 4.37 -9.08 -5.87
CA ALA A 50 5.52 -8.53 -5.16
C ALA A 50 5.59 -6.99 -5.22
N LYS A 51 4.90 -6.39 -6.18
CA LYS A 51 4.92 -4.95 -6.43
C LYS A 51 3.81 -4.21 -5.68
N VAL A 52 2.78 -4.90 -5.23
CA VAL A 52 1.67 -4.31 -4.47
C VAL A 52 1.90 -4.46 -2.98
N LYS A 53 1.49 -3.45 -2.22
CA LYS A 53 1.69 -3.39 -0.77
C LYS A 53 0.42 -2.91 -0.08
N PRO A 54 0.14 -3.39 1.14
CA PRO A 54 -0.93 -2.82 1.96
C PRO A 54 -0.81 -1.31 2.07
N GLY A 55 -1.94 -0.62 2.02
CA GLY A 55 -2.01 0.85 2.01
C GLY A 55 -2.02 1.49 0.61
N MET A 56 -1.77 0.73 -0.46
CA MET A 56 -1.91 1.26 -1.83
C MET A 56 -3.37 1.57 -2.16
N LYS A 57 -3.59 2.61 -2.95
CA LYS A 57 -4.92 2.92 -3.45
C LYS A 57 -5.42 1.84 -4.40
N PHE A 58 -6.72 1.66 -4.42
CA PHE A 58 -7.37 0.64 -5.26
C PHE A 58 -6.95 0.72 -6.73
N GLU A 59 -6.99 1.91 -7.32
CA GLU A 59 -6.66 2.13 -8.73
C GLU A 59 -5.20 1.80 -9.04
N GLU A 60 -4.28 2.14 -8.13
CA GLU A 60 -2.84 1.86 -8.28
C GLU A 60 -2.57 0.36 -8.24
N ALA A 61 -3.17 -0.34 -7.27
CA ALA A 61 -3.03 -1.77 -7.15
C ALA A 61 -3.62 -2.50 -8.37
N LEU A 62 -4.80 -2.06 -8.84
CA LEU A 62 -5.47 -2.64 -10.00
C LEU A 62 -4.69 -2.40 -11.30
N ALA A 63 -4.02 -1.26 -11.44
CA ALA A 63 -3.16 -0.97 -12.58
C ALA A 63 -1.96 -1.95 -12.67
N ILE A 64 -1.46 -2.44 -11.53
CA ILE A 64 -0.36 -3.40 -11.46
C ILE A 64 -0.87 -4.84 -11.65
N LEU A 65 -1.96 -5.19 -10.98
CA LEU A 65 -2.50 -6.55 -10.94
C LEU A 65 -3.33 -6.91 -12.17
N GLY A 66 -3.94 -5.92 -12.81
CA GLY A 66 -4.89 -6.12 -13.89
C GLY A 66 -6.27 -6.60 -13.39
N LYS A 67 -7.09 -7.08 -14.32
CA LYS A 67 -8.46 -7.52 -14.01
C LYS A 67 -8.45 -8.87 -13.27
N PRO A 68 -9.18 -9.00 -12.15
CA PRO A 68 -9.30 -10.27 -11.44
C PRO A 68 -10.10 -11.31 -12.24
N THR A 69 -9.89 -12.58 -11.93
CA THR A 69 -10.68 -13.71 -12.48
C THR A 69 -12.08 -13.72 -11.92
N SER A 70 -12.20 -13.45 -10.62
CA SER A 70 -13.50 -13.28 -9.93
C SER A 70 -13.34 -12.33 -8.75
N GLU A 71 -14.46 -11.82 -8.26
CA GLU A 71 -14.52 -10.90 -7.12
C GLU A 71 -15.64 -11.25 -6.17
N ARG A 72 -15.47 -10.85 -4.92
CA ARG A 72 -16.49 -11.00 -3.87
C ARG A 72 -16.42 -9.82 -2.93
N ALA A 73 -17.52 -9.11 -2.76
CA ALA A 73 -17.66 -8.06 -1.75
C ALA A 73 -18.59 -8.52 -0.63
N TYR A 74 -18.18 -8.26 0.62
CA TYR A 74 -18.98 -8.65 1.79
C TYR A 74 -18.73 -7.72 2.97
N CYS A 75 -19.66 -7.77 3.92
CA CYS A 75 -19.53 -7.03 5.17
C CYS A 75 -18.96 -7.91 6.28
N THR A 76 -18.02 -7.38 7.03
CA THR A 76 -17.43 -8.06 8.18
C THR A 76 -18.39 -7.98 9.39
N GLY A 77 -18.15 -8.83 10.41
CA GLY A 77 -18.86 -8.73 11.67
C GLY A 77 -18.73 -7.37 12.36
N LYS A 78 -17.66 -6.64 12.08
CA LYS A 78 -17.41 -5.28 12.63
C LYS A 78 -18.42 -4.24 12.14
N HIS A 79 -19.07 -4.48 11.01
CA HIS A 79 -20.17 -3.62 10.55
C HIS A 79 -21.32 -3.53 11.55
N HIS A 80 -21.55 -4.59 12.33
CA HIS A 80 -22.65 -4.65 13.31
C HIS A 80 -22.32 -3.98 14.64
N ILE A 81 -21.07 -3.51 14.84
CA ILE A 81 -20.69 -2.73 16.02
C ILE A 81 -21.23 -1.30 15.87
N PRO A 82 -22.12 -0.83 16.77
CA PRO A 82 -22.67 0.52 16.68
C PRO A 82 -21.54 1.58 16.69
N PHE A 83 -21.64 2.54 15.78
CA PHE A 83 -20.68 3.66 15.65
C PHE A 83 -19.22 3.21 15.44
N TYR A 84 -19.01 2.04 14.86
CA TYR A 84 -17.67 1.62 14.44
C TYR A 84 -17.30 2.31 13.12
N PHE A 85 -16.17 3.03 13.12
CA PHE A 85 -15.67 3.81 11.98
C PHE A 85 -14.43 3.21 11.32
N GLY A 86 -14.05 1.98 11.69
CA GLY A 86 -12.91 1.29 11.11
C GLY A 86 -13.07 1.05 9.60
N ARG A 87 -11.94 0.92 8.90
CA ARG A 87 -11.89 0.69 7.44
C ARG A 87 -12.40 -0.68 7.03
N ASP A 88 -12.32 -1.63 7.92
CA ASP A 88 -12.59 -3.04 7.72
C ASP A 88 -14.04 -3.46 8.00
N ARG A 89 -14.99 -2.53 7.83
CA ARG A 89 -16.44 -2.82 7.94
C ARG A 89 -16.95 -3.65 6.78
N ALA A 90 -16.41 -3.44 5.60
CA ALA A 90 -16.65 -4.25 4.42
C ALA A 90 -15.33 -4.48 3.68
N LEU A 91 -15.24 -5.60 3.02
CA LEU A 91 -14.07 -6.01 2.26
C LEU A 91 -14.48 -6.47 0.87
N THR A 92 -13.58 -6.27 -0.09
CA THR A 92 -13.69 -6.85 -1.43
C THR A 92 -12.46 -7.70 -1.69
N GLU A 93 -12.68 -8.96 -1.97
CA GLU A 93 -11.64 -9.93 -2.33
C GLU A 93 -11.58 -10.06 -3.84
N TYR A 94 -10.39 -9.92 -4.41
CA TYR A 94 -10.09 -10.13 -5.82
C TYR A 94 -9.25 -11.39 -5.98
N TYR A 95 -9.79 -12.34 -6.72
CA TYR A 95 -9.20 -13.66 -6.96
C TYR A 95 -8.50 -13.67 -8.31
N TYR A 96 -7.23 -14.00 -8.30
CA TYR A 96 -6.39 -14.14 -9.50
C TYR A 96 -5.96 -15.60 -9.62
N LYS A 97 -6.43 -16.26 -10.67
CA LYS A 97 -6.08 -17.65 -10.91
C LYS A 97 -4.57 -17.84 -10.96
N ASP A 98 -4.07 -18.89 -10.29
CA ASP A 98 -2.64 -19.27 -10.22
C ASP A 98 -1.72 -18.19 -9.63
N GLN A 99 -2.30 -17.17 -8.96
CA GLN A 99 -1.53 -16.06 -8.37
C GLN A 99 -1.88 -15.79 -6.91
N GLY A 100 -3.16 -15.83 -6.55
CA GLY A 100 -3.60 -15.61 -5.19
C GLY A 100 -4.80 -14.69 -5.05
N VAL A 101 -4.94 -14.11 -3.86
CA VAL A 101 -6.07 -13.25 -3.49
C VAL A 101 -5.56 -11.93 -2.95
N VAL A 102 -6.23 -10.87 -3.32
CA VAL A 102 -5.97 -9.52 -2.80
C VAL A 102 -7.23 -8.98 -2.16
N VAL A 103 -7.10 -8.46 -0.95
CA VAL A 103 -8.22 -7.96 -0.14
C VAL A 103 -8.16 -6.45 -0.06
N PHE A 104 -9.23 -5.79 -0.47
CA PHE A 104 -9.37 -4.34 -0.38
C PHE A 104 -10.35 -3.95 0.72
N TYR A 105 -10.01 -2.90 1.46
CA TYR A 105 -10.98 -2.19 2.28
C TYR A 105 -12.03 -1.54 1.39
N THR A 106 -13.28 -1.68 1.78
CA THR A 106 -14.42 -1.28 0.96
C THR A 106 -15.31 -0.35 1.76
N GLU A 107 -15.80 0.68 1.11
CA GLU A 107 -16.78 1.57 1.74
C GLU A 107 -18.06 0.82 2.09
N ALA A 108 -18.60 1.13 3.26
CA ALA A 108 -19.91 0.65 3.71
C ALA A 108 -20.59 1.70 4.56
N ASN A 109 -21.91 1.61 4.66
CA ASN A 109 -22.69 2.42 5.59
C ASN A 109 -22.29 2.15 7.05
N ILE A 110 -22.59 3.09 7.95
CA ILE A 110 -22.31 2.97 9.39
C ILE A 110 -23.58 2.47 10.10
N TYR A 111 -23.46 1.36 10.81
CA TYR A 111 -24.55 0.84 11.63
C TYR A 111 -24.87 1.80 12.78
N GLY A 112 -26.15 2.06 12.99
CA GLY A 112 -26.64 2.99 14.03
C GLY A 112 -26.70 4.46 13.62
N TRP A 113 -26.09 4.85 12.49
CA TRP A 113 -26.19 6.22 11.97
C TRP A 113 -27.41 6.45 11.10
N SER A 114 -27.89 5.40 10.46
CA SER A 114 -29.10 5.42 9.66
C SER A 114 -30.04 4.27 10.04
N ARG A 115 -31.31 4.35 9.63
CA ARG A 115 -32.28 3.25 9.81
C ARG A 115 -31.93 2.00 8.98
N VAL A 116 -30.85 2.05 8.24
CA VAL A 116 -30.37 0.94 7.40
C VAL A 116 -29.74 -0.11 8.28
N LYS A 117 -30.43 -1.22 8.46
CA LYS A 117 -29.93 -2.37 9.25
C LYS A 117 -29.07 -3.35 8.43
N SER A 118 -29.12 -3.24 7.10
CA SER A 118 -28.35 -4.09 6.20
C SER A 118 -27.06 -3.40 5.76
N CYS A 119 -25.98 -4.15 5.73
CA CYS A 119 -24.74 -3.70 5.12
C CYS A 119 -24.80 -3.83 3.61
N SER A 120 -24.28 -2.82 2.92
CA SER A 120 -24.09 -2.86 1.49
C SER A 120 -22.66 -2.39 1.19
N PRO A 121 -21.76 -3.29 0.75
CA PRO A 121 -20.47 -2.91 0.25
C PRO A 121 -20.62 -1.98 -0.96
N LYS A 122 -19.78 -0.96 -1.04
CA LYS A 122 -19.74 0.01 -2.14
C LYS A 122 -18.47 -0.16 -2.97
N ALA A 123 -17.70 0.91 -3.12
CA ALA A 123 -16.45 0.89 -3.84
C ALA A 123 -15.27 0.50 -2.94
N PRO A 124 -14.35 -0.36 -3.40
CA PRO A 124 -13.07 -0.57 -2.73
C PRO A 124 -12.21 0.70 -2.86
N PHE A 125 -11.38 1.00 -1.87
CA PHE A 125 -10.58 2.22 -1.87
C PHE A 125 -9.10 2.02 -1.52
N GLU A 126 -8.75 1.00 -0.74
CA GLU A 126 -7.38 0.79 -0.27
C GLU A 126 -7.06 -0.70 -0.13
N LEU A 127 -5.86 -1.10 -0.52
CA LEU A 127 -5.35 -2.45 -0.38
C LEU A 127 -5.07 -2.78 1.08
N GLY A 128 -5.75 -3.79 1.62
CA GLY A 128 -5.57 -4.30 2.98
C GLY A 128 -4.60 -5.46 3.04
N GLU A 129 -4.86 -6.54 2.32
CA GLU A 129 -4.09 -7.77 2.43
C GLU A 129 -3.72 -8.34 1.06
N VAL A 130 -2.55 -9.00 1.00
CA VAL A 130 -2.05 -9.68 -0.20
C VAL A 130 -1.71 -11.13 0.17
N HIS A 131 -2.36 -12.08 -0.48
CA HIS A 131 -2.17 -13.52 -0.24
C HIS A 131 -1.70 -14.18 -1.53
N TYR A 132 -0.39 -14.36 -1.67
CA TYR A 132 0.18 -15.05 -2.81
C TYR A 132 0.02 -16.57 -2.66
N ASN A 133 -0.62 -17.19 -3.65
CA ASN A 133 -0.82 -18.63 -3.74
C ASN A 133 -0.78 -19.07 -5.20
N PRO A 134 0.29 -19.71 -5.67
CA PRO A 134 0.41 -20.16 -7.06
C PRO A 134 -0.58 -21.26 -7.46
N ASN A 135 -1.32 -21.82 -6.50
CA ASN A 135 -2.35 -22.83 -6.73
C ASN A 135 -3.77 -22.27 -6.54
N GLU A 136 -3.93 -20.94 -6.57
CA GLU A 136 -5.24 -20.30 -6.41
C GLU A 136 -6.15 -20.63 -7.60
N ALA A 137 -7.37 -21.13 -7.29
CA ALA A 137 -8.35 -21.49 -8.33
C ALA A 137 -8.91 -20.27 -9.08
N GLY A 138 -8.79 -19.08 -8.51
CA GLY A 138 -9.34 -17.86 -9.06
C GLY A 138 -10.87 -17.78 -8.99
N VAL A 139 -11.49 -18.55 -8.11
CA VAL A 139 -12.94 -18.61 -7.96
C VAL A 139 -13.35 -18.11 -6.59
N ALA A 140 -14.13 -17.06 -6.55
CA ALA A 140 -14.68 -16.54 -5.30
C ALA A 140 -15.60 -17.58 -4.61
N PRO A 141 -15.46 -17.80 -3.30
CA PRO A 141 -16.38 -18.64 -2.54
C PRO A 141 -17.82 -18.11 -2.64
N LYS A 142 -18.79 -19.01 -2.55
CA LYS A 142 -20.19 -18.62 -2.48
C LYS A 142 -20.45 -17.74 -1.26
N GLU A 143 -21.47 -16.90 -1.34
CA GLU A 143 -21.88 -16.05 -0.23
C GLU A 143 -22.10 -16.88 1.05
N GLY A 144 -21.57 -16.39 2.18
CA GLY A 144 -21.64 -17.07 3.47
C GLY A 144 -20.56 -18.14 3.71
N VAL A 145 -19.72 -18.44 2.72
CA VAL A 145 -18.59 -19.36 2.88
C VAL A 145 -17.29 -18.57 3.06
N GLU A 146 -16.55 -18.84 4.11
CA GLU A 146 -15.22 -18.26 4.28
C GLU A 146 -14.27 -18.76 3.18
N ARG A 147 -13.34 -17.91 2.77
CA ARG A 147 -12.25 -18.30 1.89
C ARG A 147 -11.39 -19.39 2.58
N PRO A 148 -11.05 -20.47 1.89
CA PRO A 148 -10.08 -21.42 2.41
C PRO A 148 -8.77 -20.69 2.75
N LYS A 149 -8.32 -20.82 4.01
CA LYS A 149 -7.04 -20.22 4.43
C LYS A 149 -5.90 -20.93 3.70
N THR A 150 -4.96 -20.14 3.21
CA THR A 150 -3.72 -20.69 2.67
C THR A 150 -2.89 -21.31 3.82
N PRO A 151 -1.99 -22.27 3.56
CA PRO A 151 -1.14 -22.85 4.59
C PRO A 151 -0.33 -21.81 5.39
N ALA A 152 -0.03 -20.65 4.79
CA ALA A 152 0.66 -19.55 5.44
C ALA A 152 -0.23 -18.77 6.43
N GLU A 153 -1.55 -18.84 6.28
CA GLU A 153 -2.54 -18.15 7.13
C GLU A 153 -3.08 -19.05 8.26
N ALA A 154 -2.78 -20.36 8.23
CA ALA A 154 -3.18 -21.28 9.28
C ALA A 154 -2.48 -20.91 10.59
N PRO A 155 -3.19 -20.86 11.72
CA PRO A 155 -2.55 -20.66 13.03
C PRO A 155 -1.57 -21.78 13.31
N LYS A 156 -0.37 -21.42 13.80
CA LYS A 156 0.64 -22.37 14.26
C LYS A 156 0.25 -22.98 15.58
#